data_4e32e7cd6278e86e859ee8088a467c89
#
_entry.id   4e32e7cd6278e86e859ee8088a467c89
#
_cell.length_a   1.000
_cell.length_b   1.000
_cell.length_c   1.000
_cell.angle_alpha   90.00
_cell.angle_beta   90.00
_cell.angle_gamma   90.00
#
_symmetry.space_group_name_H-M   'P 1'
#
loop_
_entity.id
_entity.type
_entity.pdbx_description
1 polymer ?
#
loop_
_entity_poly.entity_id
_entity_poly.type
_entity_poly.pdbx_seq_one_letter_code
_entity_poly.pdbx_strand_id
1 'polypeptide(L)'
;MTVEIAKLNLPMDSMHFLLNHQIKGNEFECLNVEFYTYSNGFLLDVVEWTKQNDFSLSILDKEYTKAFLASLEKFKPYLVIGSNMDSGNLITIYQPTGEIYELEHEITERVERYFVNSSIEKMHSCFNYFKKYWVQLVEQGHYKDCDLIRTFHDLKNKLVEFDTNILINDDNYNRQFWNCLYHGNLNFLLEKSGEK
;
A
#
# COMPACT_ATOMS: atom_id res chain seq x y z
N MET A 1 7.30 -6.00 20.00
CA MET A 1 6.27 -5.76 21.04
C MET A 1 5.02 -5.26 20.33
N THR A 2 3.90 -6.01 20.42
CA THR A 2 2.61 -5.57 19.85
C THR A 2 2.06 -4.42 20.69
N VAL A 3 1.68 -3.33 20.05
CA VAL A 3 1.12 -2.16 20.75
C VAL A 3 -0.37 -2.06 20.44
N GLU A 4 -1.16 -1.91 21.50
CA GLU A 4 -2.62 -1.72 21.39
C GLU A 4 -2.93 -0.43 20.66
N ILE A 5 -3.81 -0.48 19.63
CA ILE A 5 -4.14 0.67 18.78
C ILE A 5 -4.54 1.91 19.59
N ALA A 6 -5.32 1.72 20.65
CA ALA A 6 -5.75 2.82 21.51
C ALA A 6 -4.60 3.55 22.26
N LYS A 7 -3.40 2.98 22.29
CA LYS A 7 -2.20 3.56 22.93
C LYS A 7 -1.20 4.14 21.93
N LEU A 8 -1.50 4.03 20.63
CA LEU A 8 -0.66 4.56 19.58
C LEU A 8 -0.80 6.08 19.50
N ASN A 9 0.29 6.76 19.14
CA ASN A 9 0.27 8.19 18.85
C ASN A 9 -0.17 8.43 17.40
N LEU A 10 -1.40 8.03 17.08
CA LEU A 10 -2.02 8.23 15.78
C LEU A 10 -2.98 9.42 15.82
N PRO A 11 -3.21 10.12 14.69
CA PRO A 11 -4.34 11.04 14.54
C PRO A 11 -5.66 10.35 14.93
N MET A 12 -6.54 11.11 15.57
CA MET A 12 -7.82 10.58 16.09
C MET A 12 -8.64 9.85 15.02
N ASP A 13 -8.72 10.41 13.81
CA ASP A 13 -9.48 9.83 12.71
C ASP A 13 -8.90 8.48 12.29
N SER A 14 -7.58 8.39 12.12
CA SER A 14 -6.91 7.12 11.79
C SER A 14 -7.09 6.06 12.87
N MET A 15 -6.98 6.45 14.14
CA MET A 15 -7.23 5.54 15.25
C MET A 15 -8.68 5.05 15.27
N HIS A 16 -9.63 5.96 15.09
CA HIS A 16 -11.06 5.65 15.04
C HIS A 16 -11.38 4.72 13.88
N PHE A 17 -10.79 4.97 12.71
CA PHE A 17 -10.94 4.10 11.55
C PHE A 17 -10.44 2.69 11.84
N LEU A 18 -9.20 2.54 12.33
CA LEU A 18 -8.60 1.24 12.65
C LEU A 18 -9.38 0.44 13.69
N LEU A 19 -10.00 1.11 14.67
CA LEU A 19 -10.80 0.45 15.70
C LEU A 19 -12.18 -0.01 15.22
N ASN A 20 -12.75 0.68 14.23
CA ASN A 20 -14.14 0.44 13.78
C ASN A 20 -14.25 -0.27 12.43
N HIS A 21 -13.17 -0.30 11.63
CA HIS A 21 -13.18 -0.92 10.32
C HIS A 21 -12.22 -2.10 10.29
N GLN A 22 -12.76 -3.29 10.02
CA GLN A 22 -11.96 -4.47 9.73
C GLN A 22 -11.80 -4.59 8.20
N ILE A 23 -10.65 -4.19 7.69
CA ILE A 23 -10.28 -4.47 6.30
C ILE A 23 -9.93 -5.96 6.24
N LYS A 24 -10.62 -6.72 5.38
CA LYS A 24 -10.30 -8.14 5.18
C LYS A 24 -8.98 -8.30 4.43
N GLY A 25 -8.20 -9.32 4.77
CA GLY A 25 -6.88 -9.55 4.19
C GLY A 25 -6.87 -9.49 2.66
N ASN A 26 -7.81 -10.19 2.02
CA ASN A 26 -7.94 -10.27 0.56
C ASN A 26 -8.90 -9.23 -0.06
N GLU A 27 -9.33 -8.22 0.68
CA GLU A 27 -10.33 -7.27 0.20
C GLU A 27 -9.89 -6.50 -1.05
N PHE A 28 -8.59 -6.25 -1.17
CA PHE A 28 -7.97 -5.50 -2.26
C PHE A 28 -6.96 -6.31 -3.07
N GLU A 29 -7.20 -7.62 -3.20
CA GLU A 29 -6.35 -8.53 -3.99
C GLU A 29 -6.20 -8.04 -5.46
N CYS A 30 -7.24 -7.44 -6.05
CA CYS A 30 -7.17 -6.86 -7.38
C CYS A 30 -6.19 -5.66 -7.50
N LEU A 31 -5.70 -5.14 -6.40
CA LEU A 31 -4.66 -4.11 -6.31
C LEU A 31 -3.30 -4.70 -5.91
N ASN A 32 -3.21 -6.03 -5.82
CA ASN A 32 -2.07 -6.75 -5.27
C ASN A 32 -1.67 -6.29 -3.86
N VAL A 33 -2.67 -5.91 -3.06
CA VAL A 33 -2.48 -5.49 -1.66
C VAL A 33 -3.20 -6.44 -0.73
N GLU A 34 -2.45 -6.97 0.22
CA GLU A 34 -2.96 -7.75 1.34
C GLU A 34 -2.93 -6.89 2.61
N PHE A 35 -4.03 -6.88 3.36
CA PHE A 35 -4.08 -6.26 4.68
C PHE A 35 -3.97 -7.29 5.78
N TYR A 36 -3.19 -6.97 6.80
CA TYR A 36 -3.10 -7.80 8.00
C TYR A 36 -4.29 -7.51 8.90
N THR A 37 -5.02 -8.57 9.25
CA THR A 37 -6.22 -8.45 10.10
C THR A 37 -5.84 -8.04 11.52
N TYR A 38 -6.42 -6.95 11.98
CA TYR A 38 -6.23 -6.44 13.37
C TYR A 38 -7.25 -7.02 14.32
N SER A 39 -7.59 -8.30 14.20
CA SER A 39 -8.60 -8.97 14.99
C SER A 39 -8.40 -8.82 16.51
N ASN A 40 -7.18 -8.45 16.92
CA ASN A 40 -6.82 -8.29 18.34
C ASN A 40 -6.55 -6.82 18.75
N GLY A 41 -6.76 -5.85 17.84
CA GLY A 41 -6.49 -4.42 18.13
C GLY A 41 -5.02 -4.07 18.35
N PHE A 42 -4.09 -4.85 17.73
CA PHE A 42 -2.65 -4.62 17.86
C PHE A 42 -2.01 -4.40 16.50
N LEU A 43 -1.01 -3.50 16.44
CA LEU A 43 -0.15 -3.28 15.30
C LEU A 43 1.32 -3.50 15.71
N LEU A 44 2.13 -3.94 14.73
CA LEU A 44 3.58 -4.03 14.86
C LEU A 44 4.23 -2.85 14.14
N ASP A 45 5.26 -2.27 14.75
CA ASP A 45 6.17 -1.42 13.98
C ASP A 45 7.02 -2.25 13.01
N VAL A 46 7.62 -1.58 12.03
CA VAL A 46 8.40 -2.24 10.97
C VAL A 46 9.51 -3.13 11.54
N VAL A 47 10.18 -2.71 12.61
CA VAL A 47 11.29 -3.49 13.21
C VAL A 47 10.78 -4.78 13.81
N GLU A 48 9.71 -4.71 14.61
CA GLU A 48 9.13 -5.90 15.25
C GLU A 48 8.44 -6.81 14.23
N TRP A 49 7.81 -6.23 13.20
CA TRP A 49 7.22 -7.01 12.11
C TRP A 49 8.30 -7.81 11.37
N THR A 50 9.39 -7.15 10.98
CA THR A 50 10.52 -7.78 10.28
C THR A 50 11.12 -8.91 11.10
N LYS A 51 11.36 -8.70 12.41
CA LYS A 51 11.87 -9.76 13.29
C LYS A 51 11.00 -11.00 13.34
N GLN A 52 9.68 -10.84 13.24
CA GLN A 52 8.71 -11.93 13.39
C GLN A 52 8.37 -12.62 12.08
N ASN A 53 8.46 -11.93 10.95
CA ASN A 53 7.92 -12.39 9.67
C ASN A 53 8.96 -12.55 8.56
N ASP A 54 10.13 -11.91 8.66
CA ASP A 54 11.16 -12.02 7.64
C ASP A 54 12.00 -13.29 7.85
N PHE A 55 11.67 -14.31 7.07
CA PHE A 55 12.38 -15.60 7.11
C PHE A 55 13.87 -15.47 6.75
N SER A 56 14.23 -14.48 5.93
CA SER A 56 15.64 -14.29 5.51
C SER A 56 16.56 -14.00 6.70
N LEU A 57 16.06 -13.40 7.77
CA LEU A 57 16.83 -13.16 9.00
C LEU A 57 17.32 -14.45 9.66
N SER A 58 16.65 -15.57 9.43
CA SER A 58 17.04 -16.88 9.99
C SER A 58 18.26 -17.49 9.30
N ILE A 59 18.55 -17.08 8.07
CA ILE A 59 19.63 -17.63 7.23
C ILE A 59 20.82 -16.69 7.07
N LEU A 60 20.66 -15.44 7.50
CA LEU A 60 21.71 -14.43 7.41
C LEU A 60 22.72 -14.52 8.54
N ASP A 61 23.91 -14.01 8.28
CA ASP A 61 24.93 -13.78 9.31
C ASP A 61 24.41 -12.87 10.43
N LYS A 62 24.80 -13.15 11.68
CA LYS A 62 24.32 -12.45 12.85
C LYS A 62 24.73 -10.96 12.87
N GLU A 63 25.91 -10.65 12.39
CA GLU A 63 26.40 -9.26 12.32
C GLU A 63 25.62 -8.47 11.27
N TYR A 64 25.38 -9.10 10.11
CA TYR A 64 24.55 -8.49 9.07
C TYR A 64 23.11 -8.28 9.53
N THR A 65 22.49 -9.30 10.15
CA THR A 65 21.14 -9.20 10.72
C THR A 65 21.04 -8.05 11.72
N LYS A 66 22.04 -7.91 12.61
CA LYS A 66 22.09 -6.81 13.59
C LYS A 66 22.20 -5.44 12.92
N ALA A 67 23.07 -5.32 11.91
CA ALA A 67 23.23 -4.08 11.16
C ALA A 67 21.98 -3.70 10.40
N PHE A 68 21.33 -4.68 9.74
CA PHE A 68 20.07 -4.48 9.04
C PHE A 68 18.96 -4.01 9.97
N LEU A 69 18.71 -4.70 11.09
CA LEU A 69 17.71 -4.31 12.05
C LEU A 69 17.99 -2.92 12.66
N ALA A 70 19.26 -2.59 12.89
CA ALA A 70 19.65 -1.25 13.33
C ALA A 70 19.33 -0.16 12.28
N SER A 71 19.45 -0.49 10.99
CA SER A 71 19.08 0.43 9.90
C SER A 71 17.57 0.69 9.85
N LEU A 72 16.76 -0.24 10.32
CA LEU A 72 15.31 -0.12 10.38
C LEU A 72 14.79 0.70 11.57
N GLU A 73 15.61 0.95 12.60
CA GLU A 73 15.17 1.69 13.82
C GLU A 73 14.60 3.09 13.49
N LYS A 74 15.09 3.76 12.45
CA LYS A 74 14.53 5.04 11.98
C LYS A 74 13.10 4.93 11.44
N PHE A 75 12.67 3.72 11.07
CA PHE A 75 11.30 3.42 10.58
C PHE A 75 10.37 2.88 11.68
N LYS A 76 10.80 2.85 12.93
CA LYS A 76 9.98 2.45 14.07
C LYS A 76 8.67 3.23 14.21
N PRO A 77 8.56 4.53 13.81
CA PRO A 77 7.28 5.22 13.75
C PRO A 77 6.30 4.72 12.70
N TYR A 78 6.70 3.80 11.83
CA TYR A 78 5.84 3.21 10.79
C TYR A 78 5.26 1.90 11.29
N LEU A 79 3.93 1.84 11.35
CA LEU A 79 3.18 0.66 11.77
C LEU A 79 2.72 -0.11 10.54
N VAL A 80 3.00 -1.40 10.51
CA VAL A 80 2.67 -2.26 9.38
C VAL A 80 1.17 -2.57 9.39
N ILE A 81 0.51 -2.27 8.28
CA ILE A 81 -0.92 -2.52 8.07
C ILE A 81 -1.20 -3.53 6.95
N GLY A 82 -0.21 -3.84 6.15
CA GLY A 82 -0.34 -4.78 5.04
C GLY A 82 0.94 -4.89 4.23
N SER A 83 0.84 -5.52 3.07
CA SER A 83 1.93 -5.64 2.09
C SER A 83 1.41 -5.52 0.66
N ASN A 84 2.29 -5.08 -0.23
CA ASN A 84 2.14 -5.22 -1.66
C ASN A 84 2.60 -6.62 -2.06
N MET A 85 1.71 -7.44 -2.63
CA MET A 85 2.00 -8.85 -2.94
C MET A 85 2.95 -9.02 -4.13
N ASP A 86 3.03 -8.03 -5.03
CA ASP A 86 3.94 -8.08 -6.17
C ASP A 86 5.38 -7.79 -5.78
N SER A 87 5.58 -6.77 -4.94
CA SER A 87 6.92 -6.31 -4.55
C SER A 87 7.40 -6.88 -3.22
N GLY A 88 6.49 -7.40 -2.38
CA GLY A 88 6.79 -7.75 -0.99
C GLY A 88 6.94 -6.54 -0.06
N ASN A 89 6.81 -5.32 -0.58
CA ASN A 89 6.93 -4.10 0.19
C ASN A 89 5.83 -3.97 1.25
N LEU A 90 6.17 -3.37 2.39
CA LEU A 90 5.22 -3.18 3.48
C LEU A 90 4.36 -1.94 3.26
N ILE A 91 3.05 -2.08 3.43
CA ILE A 91 2.14 -0.94 3.54
C ILE A 91 2.06 -0.53 5.00
N THR A 92 2.34 0.74 5.27
CA THR A 92 2.52 1.23 6.64
C THR A 92 1.76 2.53 6.88
N ILE A 93 1.39 2.77 8.14
CA ILE A 93 0.89 4.06 8.61
C ILE A 93 1.96 4.78 9.45
N TYR A 94 2.29 6.00 9.07
CA TYR A 94 3.25 6.83 9.80
C TYR A 94 2.56 7.48 11.01
N GLN A 95 2.94 7.07 12.22
CA GLN A 95 2.24 7.44 13.45
C GLN A 95 2.04 8.95 13.65
N PRO A 96 3.05 9.82 13.41
CA PRO A 96 2.88 11.25 13.68
C PRO A 96 1.83 11.95 12.84
N THR A 97 1.61 11.53 11.58
CA THR A 97 0.72 12.23 10.64
C THR A 97 -0.47 11.39 10.19
N GLY A 98 -0.43 10.07 10.35
CA GLY A 98 -1.43 9.14 9.83
C GLY A 98 -1.31 8.88 8.32
N GLU A 99 -0.29 9.42 7.66
CA GLU A 99 -0.02 9.19 6.25
C GLU A 99 0.35 7.73 5.98
N ILE A 100 -0.05 7.23 4.82
CA ILE A 100 0.23 5.87 4.39
C ILE A 100 1.41 5.86 3.43
N TYR A 101 2.34 4.95 3.67
CA TYR A 101 3.53 4.74 2.86
C TYR A 101 3.72 3.26 2.53
N GLU A 102 4.18 2.99 1.32
CA GLU A 102 4.80 1.73 0.95
C GLU A 102 6.29 1.82 1.27
N LEU A 103 6.81 0.86 2.03
CA LEU A 103 8.23 0.77 2.39
C LEU A 103 8.88 -0.39 1.65
N GLU A 104 9.88 -0.08 0.84
CA GLU A 104 10.81 -1.06 0.30
C GLU A 104 11.77 -1.46 1.42
N HIS A 105 11.50 -2.62 2.04
CA HIS A 105 12.20 -3.07 3.24
C HIS A 105 13.07 -4.32 3.00
N GLU A 106 13.31 -4.67 1.73
CA GLU A 106 14.22 -5.76 1.42
C GLU A 106 15.60 -5.53 2.05
N ILE A 107 16.36 -6.62 2.19
CA ILE A 107 17.72 -6.61 2.77
C ILE A 107 18.67 -5.81 1.86
N THR A 108 18.53 -4.51 1.92
CA THR A 108 19.37 -3.56 1.21
C THR A 108 19.92 -2.53 2.20
N GLU A 109 21.00 -1.88 1.82
CA GLU A 109 21.57 -0.80 2.62
C GLU A 109 20.64 0.42 2.73
N ARG A 110 19.58 0.47 1.94
CA ARG A 110 18.69 1.61 1.81
C ARG A 110 17.23 1.18 1.79
N VAL A 111 16.50 1.60 2.81
CA VAL A 111 15.03 1.50 2.84
C VAL A 111 14.45 2.74 2.17
N GLU A 112 13.68 2.55 1.10
CA GLU A 112 12.97 3.63 0.42
C GLU A 112 11.50 3.64 0.83
N ARG A 113 10.87 4.81 0.77
CA ARG A 113 9.46 4.99 1.08
C ARG A 113 8.75 5.70 -0.05
N TYR A 114 7.57 5.21 -0.39
CA TYR A 114 6.72 5.77 -1.44
C TYR A 114 5.39 6.17 -0.82
N PHE A 115 4.97 7.40 -1.07
CA PHE A 115 3.69 7.89 -0.56
C PHE A 115 2.53 7.13 -1.21
N VAL A 116 1.56 6.72 -0.39
CA VAL A 116 0.32 6.09 -0.85
C VAL A 116 -0.85 7.05 -0.68
N ASN A 117 -1.21 7.43 0.54
CA ASN A 117 -2.32 8.33 0.83
C ASN A 117 -2.08 9.19 2.09
N SER A 118 -2.81 10.30 2.19
CA SER A 118 -2.72 11.19 3.35
C SER A 118 -3.37 10.64 4.62
N SER A 119 -4.25 9.65 4.53
CA SER A 119 -4.84 8.95 5.67
C SER A 119 -5.37 7.57 5.28
N ILE A 120 -5.64 6.73 6.27
CA ILE A 120 -6.18 5.39 6.05
C ILE A 120 -7.60 5.41 5.47
N GLU A 121 -8.44 6.39 5.85
CA GLU A 121 -9.79 6.56 5.29
C GLU A 121 -9.74 6.90 3.81
N LYS A 122 -8.84 7.82 3.44
CA LYS A 122 -8.65 8.21 2.03
C LYS A 122 -8.10 7.05 1.22
N MET A 123 -7.12 6.33 1.76
CA MET A 123 -6.61 5.10 1.14
C MET A 123 -7.74 4.09 0.91
N HIS A 124 -8.54 3.80 1.92
CA HIS A 124 -9.66 2.88 1.80
C HIS A 124 -10.70 3.33 0.77
N SER A 125 -11.00 4.63 0.70
CA SER A 125 -11.89 5.21 -0.31
C SER A 125 -11.33 5.07 -1.73
N CYS A 126 -10.05 5.37 -1.92
CA CYS A 126 -9.36 5.20 -3.20
C CYS A 126 -9.33 3.73 -3.63
N PHE A 127 -8.99 2.82 -2.73
CA PHE A 127 -8.92 1.40 -3.02
C PHE A 127 -10.29 0.81 -3.38
N ASN A 128 -11.35 1.17 -2.64
CA ASN A 128 -12.70 0.73 -2.97
C ASN A 128 -13.17 1.26 -4.32
N TYR A 129 -12.85 2.50 -4.65
CA TYR A 129 -13.19 3.06 -5.95
C TYR A 129 -12.45 2.36 -7.08
N PHE A 130 -11.13 2.16 -6.94
CA PHE A 130 -10.33 1.44 -7.92
C PHE A 130 -10.82 0.01 -8.10
N LYS A 131 -11.07 -0.72 -7.01
CA LYS A 131 -11.61 -2.08 -7.03
C LYS A 131 -12.92 -2.17 -7.82
N LYS A 132 -13.88 -1.27 -7.51
CA LYS A 132 -15.15 -1.22 -8.24
C LYS A 132 -14.93 -1.00 -9.74
N TYR A 133 -13.98 -0.13 -10.07
CA TYR A 133 -13.63 0.19 -11.45
C TYR A 133 -12.99 -1.00 -12.16
N TRP A 134 -12.05 -1.67 -11.49
CA TRP A 134 -11.38 -2.86 -11.99
C TRP A 134 -12.35 -4.01 -12.26
N VAL A 135 -13.26 -4.29 -11.36
CA VAL A 135 -14.31 -5.30 -11.54
C VAL A 135 -15.13 -5.01 -12.79
N GLN A 136 -15.56 -3.76 -13.02
CA GLN A 136 -16.32 -3.38 -14.22
C GLN A 136 -15.48 -3.58 -15.50
N LEU A 137 -14.25 -3.16 -15.51
CA LEU A 137 -13.39 -3.26 -16.69
C LEU A 137 -13.01 -4.71 -17.01
N VAL A 138 -12.51 -5.45 -16.02
CA VAL A 138 -11.86 -6.75 -16.24
C VAL A 138 -12.85 -7.91 -16.08
N GLU A 139 -13.54 -8.00 -14.96
CA GLU A 139 -14.42 -9.15 -14.68
C GLU A 139 -15.67 -9.11 -15.52
N GLN A 140 -16.21 -7.92 -15.81
CA GLN A 140 -17.37 -7.74 -16.70
C GLN A 140 -16.98 -7.56 -18.17
N GLY A 141 -15.70 -7.48 -18.49
CA GLY A 141 -15.16 -7.41 -19.84
C GLY A 141 -15.35 -6.07 -20.57
N HIS A 142 -15.71 -5.00 -19.86
CA HIS A 142 -15.99 -3.69 -20.45
C HIS A 142 -14.75 -3.03 -21.09
N TYR A 143 -13.54 -3.51 -20.77
CA TYR A 143 -12.28 -2.99 -21.38
C TYR A 143 -12.24 -3.13 -22.90
N LYS A 144 -13.06 -4.02 -23.50
CA LYS A 144 -13.13 -4.26 -24.95
C LYS A 144 -13.95 -3.20 -25.69
N ASP A 145 -14.86 -2.53 -24.98
CA ASP A 145 -15.90 -1.68 -25.58
C ASP A 145 -15.75 -0.21 -25.13
N CYS A 146 -14.65 0.15 -24.45
CA CYS A 146 -14.43 1.50 -23.94
C CYS A 146 -13.09 2.07 -24.40
N ASP A 147 -13.01 3.42 -24.45
CA ASP A 147 -11.77 4.15 -24.58
C ASP A 147 -10.99 4.03 -23.26
N LEU A 148 -10.02 3.11 -23.22
CA LEU A 148 -9.24 2.81 -22.01
C LEU A 148 -8.46 4.04 -21.51
N ILE A 149 -7.88 4.84 -22.41
CA ILE A 149 -7.09 6.01 -22.03
C ILE A 149 -7.98 7.02 -21.32
N ARG A 150 -9.13 7.34 -21.90
CA ARG A 150 -10.11 8.25 -21.28
C ARG A 150 -10.63 7.69 -19.96
N THR A 151 -10.91 6.41 -19.94
CA THR A 151 -11.45 5.70 -18.79
C THR A 151 -10.48 5.74 -17.60
N PHE A 152 -9.20 5.51 -17.84
CA PHE A 152 -8.16 5.63 -16.80
C PHE A 152 -7.88 7.09 -16.38
N HIS A 153 -8.01 8.04 -17.31
CA HIS A 153 -7.94 9.46 -16.97
C HIS A 153 -9.07 9.87 -16.02
N ASP A 154 -10.29 9.41 -16.24
CA ASP A 154 -11.43 9.66 -15.36
C ASP A 154 -11.23 8.98 -13.98
N LEU A 155 -10.67 7.76 -13.97
CA LEU A 155 -10.26 7.09 -12.72
C LEU A 155 -9.25 7.93 -11.94
N LYS A 156 -8.17 8.40 -12.59
CA LYS A 156 -7.16 9.26 -11.97
C LYS A 156 -7.77 10.51 -11.33
N ASN A 157 -8.63 11.21 -12.09
CA ASN A 157 -9.29 12.42 -11.59
C ASN A 157 -10.09 12.11 -10.31
N LYS A 158 -10.78 10.98 -10.29
CA LYS A 158 -11.57 10.57 -9.14
C LYS A 158 -10.73 10.19 -7.92
N LEU A 159 -9.61 9.52 -8.12
CA LEU A 159 -8.66 9.22 -7.03
C LEU A 159 -8.10 10.50 -6.42
N VAL A 160 -7.75 11.50 -7.26
CA VAL A 160 -7.27 12.81 -6.80
C VAL A 160 -8.36 13.61 -6.07
N GLU A 161 -9.64 13.44 -6.41
CA GLU A 161 -10.74 14.02 -5.62
C GLU A 161 -10.80 13.46 -4.19
N PHE A 162 -10.54 12.16 -4.00
CA PHE A 162 -10.50 11.56 -2.66
C PHE A 162 -9.26 11.99 -1.87
N ASP A 163 -8.12 12.10 -2.56
CA ASP A 163 -6.87 12.51 -1.94
C ASP A 163 -5.99 13.32 -2.90
N THR A 164 -5.97 14.63 -2.72
CA THR A 164 -5.24 15.58 -3.59
C THR A 164 -3.71 15.40 -3.56
N ASN A 165 -3.18 14.63 -2.60
CA ASN A 165 -1.76 14.35 -2.49
C ASN A 165 -1.31 13.10 -3.29
N ILE A 166 -2.24 12.40 -3.93
CA ILE A 166 -1.92 11.27 -4.82
C ILE A 166 -1.11 11.77 -6.02
N LEU A 167 0.02 11.10 -6.27
CA LEU A 167 0.91 11.41 -7.38
C LEU A 167 0.73 10.37 -8.50
N ILE A 168 0.05 10.78 -9.57
CA ILE A 168 -0.06 10.03 -10.82
C ILE A 168 0.38 10.97 -11.95
N ASN A 169 1.57 10.72 -12.52
CA ASN A 169 2.11 11.51 -13.62
C ASN A 169 1.71 10.89 -14.95
N ASP A 170 1.26 11.70 -15.91
CA ASP A 170 0.82 11.21 -17.22
C ASP A 170 2.00 10.76 -18.09
N ASP A 171 3.17 11.39 -17.93
CA ASP A 171 4.28 11.27 -18.89
C ASP A 171 5.47 10.42 -18.41
N ASN A 172 5.52 10.02 -17.14
CA ASN A 172 6.68 9.31 -16.59
C ASN A 172 6.30 8.21 -15.60
N TYR A 173 6.72 6.98 -15.92
CA TYR A 173 6.75 5.92 -14.92
C TYR A 173 7.72 6.31 -13.80
N ASN A 174 7.20 6.44 -12.59
CA ASN A 174 7.98 6.58 -11.38
C ASN A 174 7.52 5.54 -10.35
N ARG A 175 8.36 5.25 -9.36
CA ARG A 175 8.09 4.20 -8.34
C ARG A 175 7.04 4.59 -7.28
N GLN A 176 6.23 5.64 -7.51
CA GLN A 176 5.13 5.97 -6.60
C GLN A 176 3.99 4.95 -6.72
N PHE A 177 3.44 4.52 -5.60
CA PHE A 177 2.43 3.47 -5.52
C PHE A 177 1.31 3.61 -6.56
N TRP A 178 0.60 4.75 -6.55
CA TRP A 178 -0.51 4.97 -7.48
C TRP A 178 -0.08 5.09 -8.93
N ASN A 179 1.12 5.60 -9.18
CA ASN A 179 1.66 5.70 -10.52
C ASN A 179 1.98 4.33 -11.12
N CYS A 180 2.60 3.45 -10.32
CA CYS A 180 2.85 2.06 -10.72
C CYS A 180 1.55 1.31 -11.00
N LEU A 181 0.58 1.42 -10.09
CA LEU A 181 -0.71 0.77 -10.21
C LEU A 181 -1.48 1.25 -11.45
N TYR A 182 -1.54 2.56 -11.67
CA TYR A 182 -2.21 3.18 -12.81
C TYR A 182 -1.61 2.71 -14.15
N HIS A 183 -0.32 2.94 -14.35
CA HIS A 183 0.34 2.61 -15.62
C HIS A 183 0.45 1.11 -15.85
N GLY A 184 0.71 0.32 -14.82
CA GLY A 184 0.76 -1.14 -14.93
C GLY A 184 -0.57 -1.71 -15.42
N ASN A 185 -1.66 -1.30 -14.82
CA ASN A 185 -2.98 -1.80 -15.19
C ASN A 185 -3.47 -1.27 -16.55
N LEU A 186 -3.22 0.01 -16.87
CA LEU A 186 -3.56 0.56 -18.18
C LEU A 186 -2.80 -0.17 -19.29
N ASN A 187 -1.49 -0.35 -19.15
CA ASN A 187 -0.67 -1.05 -20.12
C ASN A 187 -1.11 -2.51 -20.32
N PHE A 188 -1.41 -3.21 -19.23
CA PHE A 188 -1.94 -4.58 -19.29
C PHE A 188 -3.24 -4.66 -20.11
N LEU A 189 -4.16 -3.72 -19.91
CA LEU A 189 -5.43 -3.72 -20.65
C LEU A 189 -5.29 -3.31 -22.12
N LEU A 190 -4.41 -2.35 -22.43
CA LEU A 190 -4.10 -1.97 -23.82
C LEU A 190 -3.48 -3.13 -24.61
N GLU A 191 -2.59 -3.89 -23.98
CA GLU A 191 -2.03 -5.11 -24.58
C GLU A 191 -3.12 -6.18 -24.82
N LYS A 192 -4.01 -6.33 -23.85
CA LYS A 192 -5.09 -7.33 -23.93
C LYS A 192 -6.20 -6.96 -24.91
N SER A 193 -6.44 -5.67 -25.16
CA SER A 193 -7.39 -5.16 -26.17
C SER A 193 -6.83 -5.20 -27.59
N GLY A 194 -5.51 -5.31 -27.74
CA GLY A 194 -4.83 -5.26 -29.04
C GLY A 194 -4.60 -3.83 -29.56
N GLU A 195 -4.67 -2.84 -28.66
CA GLU A 195 -4.46 -1.41 -28.98
C GLU A 195 -2.99 -0.97 -28.86
N LYS A 196 -2.07 -1.92 -28.69
CA LYS A 196 -0.61 -1.69 -28.70
C LYS A 196 0.04 -2.33 -29.91
#